data_05f2995abb83e9acaba312aa589d8e59
#
_entry.id   05f2995abb83e9acaba312aa589d8e59
#
_cell.length_a   1.000
_cell.length_b   1.000
_cell.length_c   1.000
_cell.angle_alpha   90.00
_cell.angle_beta   90.00
_cell.angle_gamma   90.00
#
_symmetry.space_group_name_H-M   'P 1'
#
loop_
_entity.id
_entity.type
_entity.pdbx_description
1 polymer ?
#
loop_
_entity_poly.entity_id
_entity_poly.type
_entity_poly.pdbx_seq_one_letter_code
_entity_poly.pdbx_strand_id
1 'polypeptide(L)'
;MGCWYRLSCTYINAAKWGMQMAGMDFQTRARICDSMDAGMSGGPGINKKKDQGLLMGIQEPKYKTVYNWVVNHINSGELKAGDRLPSENELSARFGLSRQTIRHAIDLMEQQKLVTRIRGSGTYVGGEVRQGRRERYMNIAVISTYVDSYVFPTVLREIESVLSGKGYTTQIAFTGNRVVREQEILSNLIDKDIIDGLIVEPAKSALPNPNLHYYRELMKRQIPILFFNSNYPELGLPYVAMDDVRVGRKAVEYLVKAGHRRIGGIFKCDDGQGLLRYKGFMQGMQEAGLRVKDGNVVWIDSEDLVDMEYWQEYLFCRIGDCSALVCYNDEVAYILSGICKRRGIRIPDQLSLIGIDNSELSTLADVQITSLPYPMEELGRKAAENIVKMIGNPCFDGNHLFD
;
A
#
# COMPACT_ATOMS: atom_id res chain seq x y z
N MET A 1 -13.01 -24.54 -3.27
CA MET A 1 -13.68 -24.10 -4.53
C MET A 1 -15.11 -23.60 -4.27
N GLY A 2 -15.36 -22.79 -3.25
CA GLY A 2 -16.71 -22.40 -2.84
C GLY A 2 -16.97 -20.93 -2.60
N CYS A 3 -15.98 -20.03 -2.73
CA CYS A 3 -16.12 -18.61 -2.36
C CYS A 3 -16.17 -17.64 -3.56
N TRP A 4 -15.81 -18.07 -4.75
CA TRP A 4 -15.71 -17.18 -5.93
C TRP A 4 -17.04 -16.94 -6.68
N TYR A 5 -18.07 -17.75 -6.42
CA TYR A 5 -19.37 -17.61 -7.12
C TYR A 5 -20.36 -16.65 -6.44
N ARG A 6 -20.07 -16.15 -5.26
CA ARG A 6 -21.00 -15.23 -4.54
C ARG A 6 -20.80 -13.75 -4.83
N LEU A 7 -19.63 -13.33 -5.30
CA LEU A 7 -19.36 -11.91 -5.62
C LEU A 7 -19.99 -11.46 -6.94
N SER A 8 -20.04 -12.32 -7.96
CA SER A 8 -20.65 -12.00 -9.26
C SER A 8 -22.20 -11.93 -9.24
N CYS A 9 -22.86 -12.59 -8.31
CA CYS A 9 -24.34 -12.51 -8.17
C CYS A 9 -24.83 -11.24 -7.50
N THR A 10 -24.00 -10.57 -6.72
CA THR A 10 -24.39 -9.32 -6.01
C THR A 10 -24.49 -8.14 -6.97
N TYR A 11 -23.60 -8.07 -7.97
CA TYR A 11 -23.60 -6.98 -8.96
C TYR A 11 -24.79 -7.00 -9.92
N ILE A 12 -25.25 -8.16 -10.36
CA ILE A 12 -26.40 -8.28 -11.27
C ILE A 12 -27.72 -7.94 -10.57
N ASN A 13 -27.79 -8.14 -9.26
CA ASN A 13 -28.97 -7.79 -8.47
C ASN A 13 -29.04 -6.31 -8.12
N ALA A 14 -27.92 -5.61 -7.90
CA ALA A 14 -27.90 -4.18 -7.56
C ALA A 14 -28.52 -3.30 -8.66
N ALA A 15 -28.24 -3.58 -9.93
CA ALA A 15 -28.80 -2.84 -11.05
C ALA A 15 -30.34 -3.02 -11.21
N LYS A 16 -30.87 -4.22 -10.89
CA LYS A 16 -32.33 -4.47 -10.87
C LYS A 16 -33.06 -3.82 -9.71
N TRP A 17 -32.39 -3.69 -8.55
CA TRP A 17 -32.96 -3.07 -7.35
C TRP A 17 -32.96 -1.53 -7.43
N GLY A 18 -31.99 -0.91 -8.06
CA GLY A 18 -31.95 0.54 -8.27
C GLY A 18 -33.18 1.07 -9.02
N MET A 19 -33.71 0.30 -9.97
CA MET A 19 -34.92 0.66 -10.71
C MET A 19 -36.22 0.53 -9.87
N GLN A 20 -36.27 -0.37 -8.90
CA GLN A 20 -37.46 -0.60 -8.07
C GLN A 20 -37.59 0.40 -6.91
N MET A 21 -36.45 0.99 -6.48
CA MET A 21 -36.42 1.89 -5.32
C MET A 21 -36.66 3.38 -5.67
N ALA A 22 -36.65 3.74 -6.93
CA ALA A 22 -36.74 5.14 -7.38
C ALA A 22 -38.03 5.89 -7.01
N GLY A 23 -39.08 5.21 -6.55
CA GLY A 23 -40.36 5.79 -6.17
C GLY A 23 -40.70 5.78 -4.67
N MET A 24 -39.81 5.31 -3.79
CA MET A 24 -40.08 5.13 -2.36
C MET A 24 -39.51 6.27 -1.51
N ASP A 25 -40.21 6.63 -0.40
CA ASP A 25 -39.71 7.60 0.57
C ASP A 25 -38.56 7.06 1.41
N PHE A 26 -37.79 7.98 2.01
CA PHE A 26 -36.58 7.69 2.76
C PHE A 26 -36.78 6.72 3.94
N GLN A 27 -37.91 6.82 4.66
CA GLN A 27 -38.16 5.95 5.81
C GLN A 27 -38.48 4.52 5.40
N THR A 28 -39.19 4.34 4.30
CA THR A 28 -39.51 3.03 3.73
C THR A 28 -38.26 2.33 3.21
N ARG A 29 -37.31 3.09 2.62
CA ARG A 29 -36.02 2.59 2.15
C ARG A 29 -35.11 2.11 3.31
N ALA A 30 -35.06 2.86 4.41
CA ALA A 30 -34.31 2.49 5.61
C ALA A 30 -34.80 1.18 6.23
N ARG A 31 -36.10 0.96 6.28
CA ARG A 31 -36.72 -0.29 6.82
C ARG A 31 -36.39 -1.52 5.97
N ILE A 32 -36.26 -1.36 4.65
CA ILE A 32 -35.89 -2.46 3.74
C ILE A 32 -34.44 -2.85 3.96
N CYS A 33 -33.52 -1.88 4.16
CA CYS A 33 -32.12 -2.16 4.48
C CYS A 33 -31.96 -2.91 5.82
N ASP A 34 -32.68 -2.49 6.87
CA ASP A 34 -32.66 -3.16 8.19
C ASP A 34 -33.18 -4.60 8.13
N SER A 35 -34.18 -4.87 7.28
CA SER A 35 -34.73 -6.22 7.12
C SER A 35 -33.80 -7.19 6.38
N MET A 36 -32.88 -6.69 5.56
CA MET A 36 -31.88 -7.51 4.86
C MET A 36 -30.74 -7.94 5.77
N ASP A 37 -30.34 -7.11 6.74
CA ASP A 37 -29.30 -7.45 7.73
C ASP A 37 -29.83 -8.46 8.78
N ALA A 38 -31.13 -8.45 9.10
CA ALA A 38 -31.74 -9.39 10.05
C ALA A 38 -31.86 -10.84 9.55
N GLY A 39 -31.76 -11.06 8.24
CA GLY A 39 -31.88 -12.39 7.61
C GLY A 39 -30.63 -13.25 7.62
N MET A 40 -29.47 -12.71 8.03
CA MET A 40 -28.19 -13.42 7.98
C MET A 40 -27.62 -13.86 9.35
N SER A 41 -28.36 -13.74 10.44
CA SER A 41 -27.90 -14.05 11.81
C SER A 41 -28.24 -15.47 12.31
N GLY A 42 -28.15 -16.47 11.47
CA GLY A 42 -28.41 -17.88 11.78
C GLY A 42 -27.21 -18.80 11.55
N GLY A 43 -26.08 -18.56 12.22
CA GLY A 43 -24.92 -19.48 12.27
C GLY A 43 -24.72 -20.08 13.66
N PRO A 44 -24.28 -21.37 13.81
CA PRO A 44 -24.21 -22.05 15.10
C PRO A 44 -23.17 -21.43 16.03
N GLY A 45 -23.52 -21.30 17.30
CA GLY A 45 -22.75 -20.65 18.35
C GLY A 45 -21.32 -21.16 18.49
N ILE A 46 -20.36 -20.26 18.40
CA ILE A 46 -18.96 -20.49 18.68
C ILE A 46 -18.71 -20.24 20.16
N ASN A 47 -18.15 -21.27 20.81
CA ASN A 47 -17.87 -21.38 22.24
C ASN A 47 -16.80 -20.38 22.69
N LYS A 48 -17.17 -19.39 23.53
CA LYS A 48 -16.35 -18.27 24.03
C LYS A 48 -15.29 -18.64 25.05
N LYS A 49 -14.48 -19.66 24.85
CA LYS A 49 -13.42 -20.02 25.82
C LYS A 49 -12.09 -20.51 25.24
N LYS A 50 -11.64 -20.03 24.08
CA LYS A 50 -10.27 -20.41 23.63
C LYS A 50 -9.52 -19.42 22.72
N ASP A 51 -9.90 -18.15 22.61
CA ASP A 51 -9.18 -17.21 21.73
C ASP A 51 -8.54 -16.01 22.45
N GLN A 52 -7.82 -16.28 23.55
CA GLN A 52 -6.90 -15.30 24.15
C GLN A 52 -5.43 -15.50 23.72
N GLY A 53 -5.16 -16.07 22.55
CA GLY A 53 -3.82 -16.48 22.17
C GLY A 53 -3.30 -16.03 20.79
N LEU A 54 -3.98 -15.15 20.07
CA LEU A 54 -3.56 -14.81 18.67
C LEU A 54 -3.35 -13.31 18.39
N LEU A 55 -2.80 -12.59 19.37
CA LEU A 55 -2.20 -11.25 19.15
C LEU A 55 -0.71 -11.34 19.52
N MET A 56 0.00 -12.33 18.99
CA MET A 56 1.45 -12.27 18.94
C MET A 56 1.84 -11.42 17.73
N GLY A 57 2.52 -10.30 18.02
CA GLY A 57 3.19 -9.48 17.05
C GLY A 57 3.98 -10.35 16.08
N ILE A 58 4.00 -9.99 14.80
CA ILE A 58 4.84 -10.60 13.77
C ILE A 58 6.28 -10.35 14.23
N GLN A 59 6.87 -11.28 14.98
CA GLN A 59 8.30 -11.24 15.28
C GLN A 59 9.01 -11.38 13.94
N GLU A 60 9.82 -10.38 13.59
CA GLU A 60 10.70 -10.50 12.42
C GLU A 60 11.45 -11.85 12.47
N PRO A 61 11.57 -12.55 11.34
CA PRO A 61 12.25 -13.83 11.29
C PRO A 61 13.67 -13.68 11.86
N LYS A 62 14.02 -14.50 12.84
CA LYS A 62 15.28 -14.40 13.60
C LYS A 62 16.56 -14.39 12.73
N TYR A 63 16.51 -14.96 11.51
CA TYR A 63 17.63 -14.91 10.58
C TYR A 63 17.90 -13.50 10.05
N LYS A 64 16.89 -12.63 9.97
CA LYS A 64 17.04 -11.24 9.51
C LYS A 64 17.99 -10.43 10.41
N THR A 65 18.03 -10.71 11.70
CA THR A 65 18.93 -10.03 12.64
C THR A 65 20.40 -10.23 12.24
N VAL A 66 20.76 -11.46 11.86
CA VAL A 66 22.12 -11.79 11.42
C VAL A 66 22.39 -11.18 10.04
N TYR A 67 21.43 -11.31 9.14
CA TYR A 67 21.51 -10.75 7.79
C TYR A 67 21.76 -9.22 7.86
N ASN A 68 20.91 -8.49 8.58
CA ASN A 68 21.02 -7.03 8.72
C ASN A 68 22.32 -6.62 9.41
N TRP A 69 22.81 -7.40 10.40
CA TRP A 69 24.09 -7.11 11.03
C TRP A 69 25.24 -7.18 10.02
N VAL A 70 25.33 -8.24 9.20
CA VAL A 70 26.39 -8.38 8.18
C VAL A 70 26.29 -7.26 7.16
N VAL A 71 25.09 -6.98 6.65
CA VAL A 71 24.84 -5.92 5.67
C VAL A 71 25.24 -4.55 6.21
N ASN A 72 24.89 -4.23 7.46
CA ASN A 72 25.26 -2.95 8.06
C ASN A 72 26.78 -2.78 8.23
N HIS A 73 27.49 -3.86 8.58
CA HIS A 73 28.97 -3.81 8.72
C HIS A 73 29.69 -3.73 7.35
N ILE A 74 29.09 -4.30 6.30
CA ILE A 74 29.55 -4.09 4.93
C ILE A 74 29.32 -2.62 4.51
N ASN A 75 28.14 -2.08 4.79
CA ASN A 75 27.78 -0.71 4.44
C ASN A 75 28.57 0.35 5.21
N SER A 76 28.92 0.09 6.46
CA SER A 76 29.78 0.99 7.26
C SER A 76 31.25 0.90 6.86
N GLY A 77 31.65 -0.08 6.02
CA GLY A 77 33.02 -0.31 5.64
C GLY A 77 33.87 -1.03 6.71
N GLU A 78 33.24 -1.50 7.79
CA GLU A 78 33.89 -2.32 8.83
C GLU A 78 34.22 -3.72 8.32
N LEU A 79 33.38 -4.27 7.43
CA LEU A 79 33.62 -5.50 6.70
C LEU A 79 33.85 -5.16 5.23
N LYS A 80 35.06 -5.46 4.75
CA LYS A 80 35.46 -5.23 3.36
C LYS A 80 35.38 -6.51 2.53
N ALA A 81 35.30 -6.37 1.22
CA ALA A 81 35.34 -7.48 0.30
C ALA A 81 36.63 -8.33 0.55
N GLY A 82 36.45 -9.64 0.70
CA GLY A 82 37.50 -10.56 1.06
C GLY A 82 37.69 -10.78 2.57
N ASP A 83 37.09 -9.99 3.43
CA ASP A 83 37.14 -10.21 4.88
C ASP A 83 36.38 -11.49 5.29
N ARG A 84 36.96 -12.20 6.24
CA ARG A 84 36.35 -13.42 6.77
C ARG A 84 35.25 -13.08 7.76
N LEU A 85 34.07 -13.58 7.53
CA LEU A 85 32.98 -13.52 8.52
C LEU A 85 33.27 -14.41 9.73
N PRO A 86 32.76 -14.06 10.92
CA PRO A 86 32.76 -14.96 12.05
C PRO A 86 32.13 -16.30 11.66
N SER A 87 32.62 -17.39 12.24
CA SER A 87 32.10 -18.74 11.98
C SER A 87 30.64 -18.88 12.38
N GLU A 88 29.95 -19.88 11.84
CA GLU A 88 28.56 -20.20 12.22
C GLU A 88 28.40 -20.35 13.76
N ASN A 89 29.45 -20.86 14.44
CA ASN A 89 29.46 -21.02 15.89
C ASN A 89 29.58 -19.69 16.62
N GLU A 90 30.47 -18.82 16.18
CA GLU A 90 30.65 -17.47 16.74
C GLU A 90 29.42 -16.61 16.54
N LEU A 91 28.81 -16.66 15.33
CA LEU A 91 27.54 -15.98 15.05
C LEU A 91 26.41 -16.55 15.91
N SER A 92 26.34 -17.88 16.07
CA SER A 92 25.35 -18.53 16.93
C SER A 92 25.48 -18.07 18.39
N ALA A 93 26.69 -17.99 18.91
CA ALA A 93 26.97 -17.50 20.26
C ALA A 93 26.64 -16.00 20.41
N ARG A 94 27.03 -15.18 19.42
CA ARG A 94 26.84 -13.73 19.44
C ARG A 94 25.37 -13.32 19.43
N PHE A 95 24.54 -13.99 18.61
CA PHE A 95 23.13 -13.64 18.43
C PHE A 95 22.17 -14.51 19.28
N GLY A 96 22.66 -15.52 19.97
CA GLY A 96 21.81 -16.44 20.74
C GLY A 96 20.84 -17.24 19.83
N LEU A 97 21.23 -17.49 18.57
CA LEU A 97 20.40 -18.18 17.58
C LEU A 97 20.92 -19.58 17.27
N SER A 98 20.03 -20.48 16.84
CA SER A 98 20.44 -21.81 16.42
C SER A 98 21.37 -21.77 15.21
N ARG A 99 22.30 -22.75 15.12
CA ARG A 99 23.17 -22.89 13.95
C ARG A 99 22.38 -22.98 12.64
N GLN A 100 21.20 -23.59 12.66
CA GLN A 100 20.35 -23.70 11.49
C GLN A 100 19.81 -22.33 11.05
N THR A 101 19.45 -21.44 11.98
CA THR A 101 19.04 -20.07 11.71
C THR A 101 20.18 -19.25 11.14
N ILE A 102 21.40 -19.40 11.69
CA ILE A 102 22.62 -18.75 11.17
C ILE A 102 22.94 -19.25 9.76
N ARG A 103 22.88 -20.56 9.54
CA ARG A 103 23.13 -21.15 8.22
C ARG A 103 22.15 -20.64 7.19
N HIS A 104 20.86 -20.56 7.54
CA HIS A 104 19.83 -19.99 6.67
C HIS A 104 20.11 -18.53 6.29
N ALA A 105 20.55 -17.70 7.27
CA ALA A 105 20.98 -16.33 6.97
C ALA A 105 22.16 -16.29 6.00
N ILE A 106 23.20 -17.16 6.22
CA ILE A 106 24.37 -17.22 5.36
C ILE A 106 24.01 -17.75 3.96
N ASP A 107 23.10 -18.75 3.85
CA ASP A 107 22.61 -19.28 2.57
C ASP A 107 21.92 -18.17 1.75
N LEU A 108 21.10 -17.34 2.39
CA LEU A 108 20.48 -16.20 1.74
C LEU A 108 21.50 -15.16 1.27
N MET A 109 22.48 -14.84 2.11
CA MET A 109 23.56 -13.92 1.74
C MET A 109 24.45 -14.48 0.60
N GLU A 110 24.66 -15.80 0.57
CA GLU A 110 25.40 -16.46 -0.51
C GLU A 110 24.61 -16.47 -1.81
N GLN A 111 23.31 -16.73 -1.76
CA GLN A 111 22.40 -16.60 -2.92
C GLN A 111 22.41 -15.19 -3.51
N GLN A 112 22.55 -14.18 -2.63
CA GLN A 112 22.64 -12.77 -3.02
C GLN A 112 24.08 -12.33 -3.34
N LYS A 113 25.04 -13.28 -3.33
CA LYS A 113 26.47 -13.05 -3.60
C LYS A 113 27.14 -12.05 -2.63
N LEU A 114 26.50 -11.76 -1.50
CA LEU A 114 27.06 -10.93 -0.44
C LEU A 114 28.23 -11.60 0.27
N VAL A 115 28.19 -12.92 0.33
CA VAL A 115 29.24 -13.74 0.91
C VAL A 115 29.53 -14.96 0.02
N THR A 116 30.73 -15.54 0.16
CA THR A 116 31.14 -16.78 -0.52
C THR A 116 31.67 -17.75 0.50
N ARG A 117 31.15 -18.99 0.50
CA ARG A 117 31.70 -20.09 1.30
C ARG A 117 32.87 -20.76 0.58
N ILE A 118 34.00 -20.84 1.26
CA ILE A 118 35.18 -21.60 0.81
C ILE A 118 35.28 -22.83 1.67
N ARG A 119 35.11 -24.01 1.06
CA ARG A 119 35.13 -25.30 1.75
C ARG A 119 36.44 -25.49 2.54
N GLY A 120 36.30 -25.72 3.85
CA GLY A 120 37.46 -25.87 4.74
C GLY A 120 38.15 -24.58 5.18
N SER A 121 37.72 -23.42 4.67
CA SER A 121 38.34 -22.12 5.03
C SER A 121 37.42 -21.18 5.77
N GLY A 122 36.12 -21.12 5.42
CA GLY A 122 35.13 -20.28 6.08
C GLY A 122 34.21 -19.54 5.11
N THR A 123 33.47 -18.58 5.64
CA THR A 123 32.62 -17.67 4.86
C THR A 123 33.29 -16.31 4.78
N TYR A 124 33.40 -15.76 3.60
CA TYR A 124 34.07 -14.49 3.31
C TYR A 124 33.06 -13.51 2.73
N VAL A 125 33.20 -12.24 3.08
CA VAL A 125 32.50 -11.16 2.39
C VAL A 125 32.87 -11.25 0.92
N GLY A 126 31.88 -11.32 0.02
CA GLY A 126 32.11 -11.53 -1.38
C GLY A 126 33.18 -10.55 -1.90
N GLY A 127 34.34 -11.09 -2.19
CA GLY A 127 35.40 -10.39 -2.90
C GLY A 127 35.07 -10.45 -4.37
N GLU A 128 35.13 -9.33 -5.03
CA GLU A 128 34.65 -9.14 -6.40
C GLU A 128 33.22 -9.67 -6.60
N VAL A 129 32.19 -8.90 -6.23
CA VAL A 129 31.25 -8.60 -7.27
C VAL A 129 32.12 -8.24 -8.48
N ARG A 130 32.45 -9.20 -9.33
CA ARG A 130 32.57 -8.93 -10.73
C ARG A 130 31.22 -8.39 -11.10
N GLN A 131 31.02 -7.12 -10.80
CA GLN A 131 30.39 -6.25 -11.71
C GLN A 131 31.18 -6.46 -13.01
N GLY A 132 30.73 -7.40 -13.82
CA GLY A 132 30.56 -7.00 -15.17
C GLY A 132 29.70 -5.75 -14.98
N ARG A 133 30.33 -4.58 -14.90
CA ARG A 133 29.67 -3.30 -14.81
C ARG A 133 28.73 -3.35 -16.00
N ARG A 134 27.43 -3.67 -15.70
CA ARG A 134 26.40 -3.45 -16.68
C ARG A 134 26.64 -2.02 -17.12
N GLU A 135 26.82 -1.83 -18.40
CA GLU A 135 27.04 -0.50 -18.93
C GLU A 135 25.90 0.37 -18.40
N ARG A 136 26.21 1.43 -17.69
CA ARG A 136 25.18 2.28 -17.09
C ARG A 136 24.55 3.08 -18.20
N TYR A 137 23.28 2.87 -18.39
CA TYR A 137 22.50 3.63 -19.37
C TYR A 137 22.15 5.03 -18.88
N MET A 138 22.37 5.31 -17.60
CA MET A 138 21.92 6.54 -16.91
C MET A 138 20.43 6.79 -17.13
N ASN A 139 19.63 5.70 -17.07
CA ASN A 139 18.21 5.71 -17.32
C ASN A 139 17.47 4.95 -16.22
N ILE A 140 16.48 5.60 -15.60
CA ILE A 140 15.61 5.02 -14.57
C ILE A 140 14.18 5.03 -15.08
N ALA A 141 13.52 3.86 -15.05
CA ALA A 141 12.09 3.78 -15.35
C ALA A 141 11.27 4.10 -14.10
N VAL A 142 10.18 4.84 -14.29
CA VAL A 142 9.17 5.14 -13.27
C VAL A 142 7.82 4.66 -13.79
N ILE A 143 7.19 3.75 -13.08
CA ILE A 143 5.82 3.30 -13.37
C ILE A 143 4.91 3.90 -12.30
N SER A 144 3.89 4.65 -12.73
CA SER A 144 2.85 5.18 -11.85
C SER A 144 1.48 4.71 -12.29
N THR A 145 0.50 4.76 -11.41
CA THR A 145 -0.87 4.39 -11.75
C THR A 145 -1.52 5.47 -12.61
N TYR A 146 -1.41 6.73 -12.22
CA TYR A 146 -2.02 7.87 -12.92
C TYR A 146 -1.00 8.99 -13.17
N VAL A 147 -1.29 9.86 -14.16
CA VAL A 147 -0.46 11.03 -14.49
C VAL A 147 -1.11 12.34 -14.09
N ASP A 148 -2.41 12.39 -14.22
CA ASP A 148 -3.24 13.60 -14.17
C ASP A 148 -4.05 13.76 -12.87
N SER A 149 -4.00 12.76 -11.99
CA SER A 149 -4.63 12.90 -10.69
C SER A 149 -3.73 13.65 -9.71
N TYR A 150 -4.32 14.53 -9.03
CA TYR A 150 -3.90 15.66 -8.19
C TYR A 150 -2.63 15.49 -7.31
N VAL A 151 -2.29 14.30 -6.83
CA VAL A 151 -1.07 14.06 -6.03
C VAL A 151 0.13 13.63 -6.86
N PHE A 152 -0.09 12.87 -7.93
CA PHE A 152 0.97 12.24 -8.71
C PHE A 152 1.87 13.21 -9.47
N PRO A 153 1.38 14.32 -10.07
CA PRO A 153 2.25 15.28 -10.74
C PRO A 153 3.35 15.83 -9.83
N THR A 154 3.05 16.09 -8.56
CA THR A 154 4.03 16.58 -7.59
C THR A 154 5.06 15.52 -7.24
N VAL A 155 4.63 14.29 -6.95
CA VAL A 155 5.54 13.16 -6.67
C VAL A 155 6.46 12.89 -7.85
N LEU A 156 5.92 12.82 -9.08
CA LEU A 156 6.68 12.53 -10.29
C LEU A 156 7.67 13.64 -10.63
N ARG A 157 7.29 14.91 -10.43
CA ARG A 157 8.17 16.06 -10.62
C ARG A 157 9.36 16.01 -9.66
N GLU A 158 9.14 15.66 -8.39
CA GLU A 158 10.22 15.54 -7.42
C GLU A 158 11.14 14.34 -7.75
N ILE A 159 10.57 13.20 -8.18
CA ILE A 159 11.37 12.06 -8.65
C ILE A 159 12.26 12.51 -9.82
N GLU A 160 11.68 13.14 -10.85
CA GLU A 160 12.42 13.59 -12.03
C GLU A 160 13.52 14.59 -11.67
N SER A 161 13.18 15.60 -10.86
CA SER A 161 14.13 16.65 -10.44
C SER A 161 15.37 16.08 -9.75
N VAL A 162 15.18 15.13 -8.83
CA VAL A 162 16.31 14.47 -8.12
C VAL A 162 17.12 13.60 -9.08
N LEU A 163 16.47 12.81 -9.94
CA LEU A 163 17.14 11.90 -10.87
C LEU A 163 17.93 12.68 -11.92
N SER A 164 17.33 13.71 -12.51
CA SER A 164 17.97 14.62 -13.48
C SER A 164 19.18 15.32 -12.85
N GLY A 165 19.06 15.83 -11.61
CA GLY A 165 20.17 16.39 -10.85
C GLY A 165 21.32 15.43 -10.56
N LYS A 166 21.09 14.11 -10.67
CA LYS A 166 22.10 13.04 -10.59
C LYS A 166 22.59 12.53 -11.94
N GLY A 167 22.13 13.16 -13.05
CA GLY A 167 22.49 12.81 -14.41
C GLY A 167 21.74 11.63 -15.02
N TYR A 168 20.64 11.16 -14.38
CA TYR A 168 19.78 10.12 -14.93
C TYR A 168 18.69 10.70 -15.81
N THR A 169 18.40 10.02 -16.91
CA THR A 169 17.18 10.22 -17.69
C THR A 169 16.04 9.46 -17.02
N THR A 170 14.85 10.03 -17.02
CA THR A 170 13.66 9.39 -16.42
C THR A 170 12.68 8.99 -17.51
N GLN A 171 12.39 7.69 -17.61
CA GLN A 171 11.36 7.16 -18.50
C GLN A 171 10.10 6.89 -17.68
N ILE A 172 9.04 7.67 -17.88
CA ILE A 172 7.79 7.53 -17.12
C ILE A 172 6.76 6.77 -17.96
N ALA A 173 6.06 5.82 -17.32
CA ALA A 173 4.97 5.04 -17.90
C ALA A 173 3.79 4.95 -16.93
N PHE A 174 2.58 4.88 -17.46
CA PHE A 174 1.34 4.88 -16.66
C PHE A 174 0.53 3.62 -16.90
N THR A 175 0.07 3.00 -15.80
CA THR A 175 -0.73 1.77 -15.84
C THR A 175 -2.22 2.03 -15.91
N GLY A 176 -2.70 3.20 -15.46
CA GLY A 176 -4.12 3.47 -15.24
C GLY A 176 -4.73 2.49 -14.22
N ASN A 177 -3.94 2.05 -13.24
CA ASN A 177 -4.26 0.99 -12.26
C ASN A 177 -4.72 -0.34 -12.91
N ARG A 178 -4.21 -0.66 -14.12
CA ARG A 178 -4.58 -1.83 -14.91
C ARG A 178 -3.42 -2.84 -14.98
N VAL A 179 -3.65 -4.05 -14.50
CA VAL A 179 -2.67 -5.13 -14.45
C VAL A 179 -2.13 -5.51 -15.84
N VAL A 180 -2.99 -5.49 -16.86
CA VAL A 180 -2.57 -5.77 -18.25
C VAL A 180 -1.60 -4.69 -18.75
N ARG A 181 -1.86 -3.42 -18.42
CA ARG A 181 -0.97 -2.33 -18.82
C ARG A 181 0.36 -2.37 -18.10
N GLU A 182 0.37 -2.73 -16.83
CA GLU A 182 1.60 -2.99 -16.07
C GLU A 182 2.42 -4.11 -16.72
N GLN A 183 1.77 -5.21 -17.15
CA GLN A 183 2.42 -6.30 -17.87
C GLN A 183 3.12 -5.82 -19.16
N GLU A 184 2.41 -5.05 -19.98
CA GLU A 184 2.96 -4.51 -21.23
C GLU A 184 4.21 -3.66 -20.98
N ILE A 185 4.16 -2.79 -19.97
CA ILE A 185 5.28 -1.91 -19.60
C ILE A 185 6.47 -2.75 -19.13
N LEU A 186 6.25 -3.69 -18.21
CA LEU A 186 7.31 -4.54 -17.66
C LEU A 186 7.95 -5.42 -18.73
N SER A 187 7.15 -6.02 -19.63
CA SER A 187 7.68 -6.78 -20.77
C SER A 187 8.58 -5.92 -21.65
N ASN A 188 8.12 -4.72 -22.03
CA ASN A 188 8.91 -3.79 -22.83
C ASN A 188 10.24 -3.38 -22.15
N LEU A 189 10.24 -3.17 -20.82
CA LEU A 189 11.47 -2.85 -20.08
C LEU A 189 12.47 -4.02 -20.08
N ILE A 190 11.95 -5.26 -19.95
CA ILE A 190 12.76 -6.46 -20.01
C ILE A 190 13.36 -6.67 -21.40
N ASP A 191 12.58 -6.47 -22.46
CA ASP A 191 13.00 -6.66 -23.84
C ASP A 191 14.06 -5.64 -24.28
N LYS A 192 13.90 -4.39 -23.87
CA LYS A 192 14.85 -3.31 -24.21
C LYS A 192 16.12 -3.36 -23.38
N ASP A 193 16.03 -3.77 -22.12
CA ASP A 193 17.14 -3.92 -21.17
C ASP A 193 18.05 -2.69 -21.02
N ILE A 194 17.47 -1.49 -21.03
CA ILE A 194 18.17 -0.18 -21.04
C ILE A 194 17.96 0.65 -19.78
N ILE A 195 17.56 0.06 -18.66
CA ILE A 195 17.32 0.78 -17.40
C ILE A 195 18.30 0.35 -16.31
N ASP A 196 18.74 1.28 -15.49
CA ASP A 196 19.62 1.02 -14.34
C ASP A 196 18.83 0.80 -13.04
N GLY A 197 17.58 1.19 -13.01
CA GLY A 197 16.71 1.05 -11.85
C GLY A 197 15.23 1.25 -12.22
N LEU A 198 14.34 0.82 -11.34
CA LEU A 198 12.90 0.88 -11.53
C LEU A 198 12.23 1.38 -10.25
N ILE A 199 11.47 2.48 -10.36
CA ILE A 199 10.58 2.98 -9.31
C ILE A 199 9.14 2.63 -9.73
N VAL A 200 8.34 2.03 -8.86
CA VAL A 200 7.02 1.51 -9.23
C VAL A 200 5.96 1.85 -8.19
N GLU A 201 4.87 2.44 -8.65
CA GLU A 201 3.60 2.36 -7.96
C GLU A 201 2.82 1.14 -8.50
N PRO A 202 2.56 0.13 -7.66
CA PRO A 202 2.02 -1.14 -8.12
C PRO A 202 0.54 -1.04 -8.49
N ALA A 203 0.14 -1.61 -9.63
CA ALA A 203 -1.25 -1.64 -10.07
C ALA A 203 -2.08 -2.66 -9.25
N LYS A 204 -3.30 -2.29 -8.86
CA LYS A 204 -4.23 -3.15 -8.09
C LYS A 204 -3.53 -3.81 -6.89
N SER A 205 -2.77 -3.01 -6.12
CA SER A 205 -1.81 -3.47 -5.11
C SER A 205 -2.42 -4.24 -3.92
N ALA A 206 -3.74 -4.21 -3.75
CA ALA A 206 -4.47 -5.01 -2.77
C ALA A 206 -4.87 -6.41 -3.28
N LEU A 207 -4.71 -6.68 -4.57
CA LEU A 207 -5.17 -7.90 -5.21
C LEU A 207 -3.99 -8.77 -5.65
N PRO A 208 -4.17 -10.11 -5.75
CA PRO A 208 -3.15 -10.99 -6.32
C PRO A 208 -2.76 -10.54 -7.72
N ASN A 209 -1.46 -10.33 -7.96
CA ASN A 209 -0.97 -9.82 -9.23
C ASN A 209 -0.26 -10.94 -10.03
N PRO A 210 -0.68 -11.24 -11.27
CA PRO A 210 -0.03 -12.23 -12.12
C PRO A 210 1.34 -11.81 -12.64
N ASN A 211 1.69 -10.50 -12.55
CA ASN A 211 2.90 -9.93 -13.13
C ASN A 211 4.15 -10.09 -12.27
N LEU A 212 4.06 -10.70 -11.07
CA LEU A 212 5.19 -10.82 -10.15
C LEU A 212 6.41 -11.51 -10.77
N HIS A 213 6.22 -12.34 -11.78
CA HIS A 213 7.33 -13.02 -12.47
C HIS A 213 8.20 -12.04 -13.30
N TYR A 214 7.65 -10.94 -13.84
CA TYR A 214 8.44 -9.90 -14.54
C TYR A 214 9.36 -9.16 -13.56
N TYR A 215 8.85 -8.82 -12.37
CA TYR A 215 9.69 -8.23 -11.33
C TYR A 215 10.83 -9.16 -10.90
N ARG A 216 10.53 -10.46 -10.73
CA ARG A 216 11.56 -11.46 -10.41
C ARG A 216 12.61 -11.59 -11.53
N GLU A 217 12.22 -11.43 -12.79
CA GLU A 217 13.16 -11.42 -13.91
C GLU A 217 14.08 -10.20 -13.88
N LEU A 218 13.54 -9.00 -13.60
CA LEU A 218 14.35 -7.79 -13.42
C LEU A 218 15.30 -7.93 -12.21
N MET A 219 14.86 -8.52 -11.12
CA MET A 219 15.72 -8.82 -9.96
C MET A 219 16.87 -9.78 -10.33
N LYS A 220 16.63 -10.82 -11.13
CA LYS A 220 17.68 -11.71 -11.64
C LYS A 220 18.73 -10.96 -12.48
N ARG A 221 18.31 -9.94 -13.21
CA ARG A 221 19.18 -9.04 -13.97
C ARG A 221 19.88 -8.00 -13.10
N GLN A 222 19.70 -8.07 -11.77
CA GLN A 222 20.29 -7.14 -10.81
C GLN A 222 19.85 -5.68 -11.02
N ILE A 223 18.65 -5.46 -11.54
CA ILE A 223 18.03 -4.15 -11.62
C ILE A 223 17.37 -3.85 -10.27
N PRO A 224 17.80 -2.81 -9.56
CA PRO A 224 17.16 -2.37 -8.33
C PRO A 224 15.72 -1.94 -8.60
N ILE A 225 14.81 -2.38 -7.74
CA ILE A 225 13.39 -2.04 -7.81
C ILE A 225 12.97 -1.46 -6.48
N LEU A 226 12.35 -0.30 -6.51
CA LEU A 226 11.80 0.39 -5.35
C LEU A 226 10.32 0.67 -5.59
N PHE A 227 9.48 0.22 -4.69
CA PHE A 227 8.08 0.58 -4.71
C PHE A 227 7.83 1.93 -4.03
N PHE A 228 6.78 2.63 -4.45
CA PHE A 228 6.28 3.80 -3.72
C PHE A 228 4.75 3.74 -3.58
N ASN A 229 4.20 4.45 -2.60
CA ASN A 229 2.81 4.44 -2.17
C ASN A 229 2.33 3.11 -1.61
N SER A 230 2.58 2.02 -2.28
CA SER A 230 2.23 0.66 -1.90
C SER A 230 3.30 -0.32 -2.37
N ASN A 231 3.13 -1.61 -2.13
CA ASN A 231 4.05 -2.66 -2.57
C ASN A 231 3.33 -3.97 -2.86
N TYR A 232 4.02 -4.91 -3.48
CA TYR A 232 3.63 -6.32 -3.52
C TYR A 232 4.42 -7.09 -2.45
N PRO A 233 3.80 -7.45 -1.32
CA PRO A 233 4.50 -8.09 -0.19
C PRO A 233 5.22 -9.39 -0.57
N GLU A 234 4.71 -10.11 -1.60
CA GLU A 234 5.25 -11.38 -2.07
C GLU A 234 6.64 -11.26 -2.72
N LEU A 235 7.06 -10.04 -3.06
CA LEU A 235 8.38 -9.79 -3.63
C LEU A 235 9.42 -9.46 -2.57
N GLY A 236 9.01 -8.99 -1.39
CA GLY A 236 9.91 -8.59 -0.31
C GLY A 236 10.87 -7.45 -0.71
N LEU A 237 10.46 -6.61 -1.66
CA LEU A 237 11.24 -5.47 -2.15
C LEU A 237 11.01 -4.22 -1.29
N PRO A 238 12.00 -3.31 -1.24
CA PRO A 238 11.89 -2.08 -0.48
C PRO A 238 10.81 -1.16 -1.06
N TYR A 239 10.22 -0.34 -0.18
CA TYR A 239 9.22 0.64 -0.57
C TYR A 239 9.29 1.91 0.27
N VAL A 240 8.81 3.01 -0.33
CA VAL A 240 8.67 4.33 0.29
C VAL A 240 7.19 4.68 0.29
N ALA A 241 6.58 4.84 1.45
CA ALA A 241 5.15 5.10 1.58
C ALA A 241 4.82 5.93 2.83
N MET A 242 3.59 6.39 2.94
CA MET A 242 3.01 6.93 4.16
C MET A 242 2.55 5.78 5.08
N ASP A 243 2.54 6.00 6.40
CA ASP A 243 1.89 5.10 7.34
C ASP A 243 0.36 5.26 7.25
N ASP A 244 -0.23 4.59 6.27
CA ASP A 244 -1.68 4.63 6.02
C ASP A 244 -2.51 4.09 7.20
N VAL A 245 -1.96 3.18 8.01
CA VAL A 245 -2.63 2.72 9.23
C VAL A 245 -2.73 3.86 10.25
N ARG A 246 -1.63 4.56 10.46
CA ARG A 246 -1.61 5.71 11.38
C ARG A 246 -2.54 6.83 10.90
N VAL A 247 -2.57 7.09 9.60
CA VAL A 247 -3.42 8.12 9.00
C VAL A 247 -4.90 7.77 9.15
N GLY A 248 -5.31 6.54 8.84
CA GLY A 248 -6.68 6.09 9.05
C GLY A 248 -7.12 6.21 10.50
N ARG A 249 -6.22 5.90 11.46
CA ARG A 249 -6.46 6.08 12.89
C ARG A 249 -6.60 7.57 13.28
N LYS A 250 -5.71 8.44 12.80
CA LYS A 250 -5.76 9.89 13.04
C LYS A 250 -7.06 10.50 12.50
N ALA A 251 -7.58 10.03 11.36
CA ALA A 251 -8.85 10.52 10.81
C ALA A 251 -10.01 10.28 11.78
N VAL A 252 -10.09 9.08 12.35
CA VAL A 252 -11.11 8.77 13.37
C VAL A 252 -10.90 9.58 14.63
N GLU A 253 -9.67 9.68 15.13
CA GLU A 253 -9.33 10.47 16.32
C GLU A 253 -9.80 11.93 16.18
N TYR A 254 -9.57 12.53 15.00
CA TYR A 254 -10.03 13.88 14.71
C TYR A 254 -11.56 14.00 14.79
N LEU A 255 -12.29 13.09 14.13
CA LEU A 255 -13.75 13.11 14.16
C LEU A 255 -14.34 12.86 15.55
N VAL A 256 -13.71 12.00 16.35
CA VAL A 256 -14.11 11.74 17.73
C VAL A 256 -13.88 13.00 18.61
N LYS A 257 -12.77 13.70 18.43
CA LYS A 257 -12.49 15.00 19.10
C LYS A 257 -13.49 16.07 18.70
N ALA A 258 -13.97 16.05 17.44
CA ALA A 258 -15.04 16.93 16.97
C ALA A 258 -16.46 16.53 17.48
N GLY A 259 -16.56 15.47 18.28
CA GLY A 259 -17.82 15.05 18.91
C GLY A 259 -18.60 13.96 18.17
N HIS A 260 -18.12 13.48 17.02
CA HIS A 260 -18.79 12.42 16.27
C HIS A 260 -18.70 11.07 16.97
N ARG A 261 -19.80 10.31 16.90
CA ARG A 261 -19.90 8.96 17.47
C ARG A 261 -20.45 7.94 16.47
N ARG A 262 -21.11 8.39 15.41
CA ARG A 262 -21.60 7.55 14.30
C ARG A 262 -20.75 7.88 13.08
N ILE A 263 -19.62 7.19 12.98
CA ILE A 263 -18.58 7.41 11.97
C ILE A 263 -18.60 6.22 11.03
N GLY A 264 -18.71 6.48 9.74
CA GLY A 264 -18.56 5.50 8.68
C GLY A 264 -17.29 5.74 7.86
N GLY A 265 -17.07 4.94 6.83
CA GLY A 265 -15.93 5.11 5.96
C GLY A 265 -16.17 4.60 4.54
N ILE A 266 -15.44 5.19 3.59
CA ILE A 266 -15.39 4.76 2.19
C ILE A 266 -13.94 4.45 1.88
N PHE A 267 -13.63 3.20 1.51
CA PHE A 267 -12.26 2.73 1.27
C PHE A 267 -12.12 2.01 -0.06
N LYS A 268 -10.93 2.08 -0.66
CA LYS A 268 -10.62 1.34 -1.89
C LYS A 268 -10.22 -0.10 -1.58
N CYS A 269 -10.81 -1.06 -2.28
CA CYS A 269 -10.53 -2.48 -2.12
C CYS A 269 -9.47 -3.03 -3.08
N ASP A 270 -9.17 -2.32 -4.14
CA ASP A 270 -8.17 -2.71 -5.15
C ASP A 270 -6.80 -2.03 -4.94
N ASP A 271 -6.64 -1.29 -3.84
CA ASP A 271 -5.46 -0.51 -3.51
C ASP A 271 -4.97 -0.85 -2.09
N GLY A 272 -3.70 -1.16 -1.92
CA GLY A 272 -3.10 -1.51 -0.64
C GLY A 272 -3.26 -0.42 0.42
N GLN A 273 -3.19 0.85 0.00
CA GLN A 273 -3.43 2.00 0.88
C GLN A 273 -4.85 1.96 1.46
N GLY A 274 -5.86 1.59 0.64
CA GLY A 274 -7.24 1.52 1.09
C GLY A 274 -7.45 0.49 2.22
N LEU A 275 -6.81 -0.68 2.11
CA LEU A 275 -6.85 -1.70 3.15
C LEU A 275 -6.14 -1.23 4.44
N LEU A 276 -5.02 -0.51 4.30
CA LEU A 276 -4.26 -0.01 5.45
C LEU A 276 -5.00 1.16 6.14
N ARG A 277 -5.58 2.09 5.38
CA ARG A 277 -6.43 3.18 5.91
C ARG A 277 -7.65 2.62 6.65
N TYR A 278 -8.29 1.60 6.09
CA TYR A 278 -9.38 0.88 6.78
C TYR A 278 -8.90 0.22 8.08
N LYS A 279 -7.73 -0.45 8.06
CA LYS A 279 -7.16 -1.04 9.28
C LYS A 279 -6.96 0.03 10.36
N GLY A 280 -6.44 1.19 9.98
CA GLY A 280 -6.28 2.34 10.87
C GLY A 280 -7.61 2.88 11.41
N PHE A 281 -8.61 3.00 10.52
CA PHE A 281 -9.97 3.37 10.89
C PHE A 281 -10.54 2.42 11.96
N MET A 282 -10.42 1.11 11.76
CA MET A 282 -10.88 0.12 12.73
C MET A 282 -10.17 0.25 14.08
N GLN A 283 -8.87 0.51 14.08
CA GLN A 283 -8.10 0.75 15.30
C GLN A 283 -8.58 2.02 16.03
N GLY A 284 -8.76 3.12 15.31
CA GLY A 284 -9.25 4.37 15.89
C GLY A 284 -10.67 4.24 16.47
N MET A 285 -11.56 3.53 15.80
CA MET A 285 -12.90 3.24 16.31
C MET A 285 -12.86 2.39 17.59
N GLN A 286 -11.99 1.37 17.63
CA GLN A 286 -11.80 0.52 18.81
C GLN A 286 -11.22 1.31 19.98
N GLU A 287 -10.18 2.12 19.76
CA GLU A 287 -9.56 2.98 20.78
C GLU A 287 -10.55 3.99 21.37
N ALA A 288 -11.47 4.49 20.54
CA ALA A 288 -12.54 5.40 20.97
C ALA A 288 -13.74 4.69 21.65
N GLY A 289 -13.73 3.36 21.71
CA GLY A 289 -14.86 2.58 22.24
C GLY A 289 -16.11 2.64 21.38
N LEU A 290 -15.98 2.94 20.09
CA LEU A 290 -17.08 3.10 19.15
C LEU A 290 -17.36 1.79 18.41
N ARG A 291 -18.63 1.53 18.15
CA ARG A 291 -19.04 0.38 17.35
C ARG A 291 -18.91 0.69 15.86
N VAL A 292 -18.29 -0.19 15.11
CA VAL A 292 -18.36 -0.20 13.65
C VAL A 292 -19.52 -1.09 13.24
N LYS A 293 -20.43 -0.55 12.42
CA LYS A 293 -21.44 -1.34 11.73
C LYS A 293 -20.92 -1.63 10.33
N ASP A 294 -20.95 -2.89 9.90
CA ASP A 294 -20.51 -3.29 8.55
C ASP A 294 -21.24 -2.53 7.45
N GLY A 295 -22.52 -2.19 7.70
CA GLY A 295 -23.32 -1.35 6.82
C GLY A 295 -22.76 0.05 6.60
N ASN A 296 -22.00 0.61 7.54
CA ASN A 296 -21.46 1.96 7.47
C ASN A 296 -20.05 2.01 6.86
N VAL A 297 -19.54 0.89 6.38
CA VAL A 297 -18.29 0.81 5.61
C VAL A 297 -18.62 0.47 4.17
N VAL A 298 -18.18 1.32 3.26
CA VAL A 298 -18.39 1.15 1.82
C VAL A 298 -17.04 0.89 1.16
N TRP A 299 -16.97 -0.19 0.41
CA TRP A 299 -15.83 -0.54 -0.41
C TRP A 299 -16.09 -0.13 -1.85
N ILE A 300 -15.10 0.54 -2.44
CA ILE A 300 -15.09 0.96 -3.84
C ILE A 300 -13.85 0.42 -4.51
N ASP A 301 -13.87 0.30 -5.81
CA ASP A 301 -12.68 0.09 -6.63
C ASP A 301 -12.39 1.31 -7.53
N SER A 302 -11.41 1.19 -8.42
CA SER A 302 -11.05 2.29 -9.32
C SER A 302 -12.15 2.61 -10.33
N GLU A 303 -12.92 1.63 -10.74
CA GLU A 303 -14.04 1.77 -11.67
C GLU A 303 -15.25 2.43 -10.98
N ASP A 304 -15.57 2.01 -9.75
CA ASP A 304 -16.63 2.60 -8.93
C ASP A 304 -16.41 4.09 -8.66
N LEU A 305 -15.15 4.50 -8.50
CA LEU A 305 -14.81 5.90 -8.25
C LEU A 305 -15.21 6.81 -9.41
N VAL A 306 -15.04 6.35 -10.65
CA VAL A 306 -15.44 7.09 -11.86
C VAL A 306 -16.95 7.28 -11.93
N ASP A 307 -17.72 6.26 -11.53
CA ASP A 307 -19.17 6.22 -11.65
C ASP A 307 -19.91 6.39 -10.30
N MET A 308 -19.27 7.01 -9.29
CA MET A 308 -19.84 7.15 -7.93
C MET A 308 -21.24 7.78 -7.94
N GLU A 309 -21.51 8.66 -8.89
CA GLU A 309 -22.81 9.27 -9.05
C GLU A 309 -23.91 8.28 -9.45
N TYR A 310 -23.58 7.26 -10.22
CA TYR A 310 -24.52 6.25 -10.68
C TYR A 310 -25.05 5.37 -9.53
N TRP A 311 -24.20 5.01 -8.57
CA TRP A 311 -24.59 4.15 -7.45
C TRP A 311 -24.77 4.89 -6.11
N GLN A 312 -24.94 6.24 -6.18
CA GLN A 312 -25.12 7.08 -4.99
C GLN A 312 -26.27 6.64 -4.07
N GLU A 313 -27.39 6.09 -4.60
CA GLU A 313 -28.50 5.60 -3.79
C GLU A 313 -28.07 4.46 -2.87
N TYR A 314 -27.30 3.52 -3.38
CA TYR A 314 -26.71 2.46 -2.57
C TYR A 314 -25.77 3.03 -1.50
N LEU A 315 -24.92 3.98 -1.89
CA LEU A 315 -24.01 4.63 -0.96
C LEU A 315 -24.76 5.25 0.22
N PHE A 316 -25.77 6.08 -0.04
CA PHE A 316 -26.53 6.74 1.02
C PHE A 316 -27.41 5.80 1.83
N CYS A 317 -27.84 4.69 1.26
CA CYS A 317 -28.50 3.63 2.03
C CYS A 317 -27.56 3.04 3.10
N ARG A 318 -26.28 2.86 2.76
CA ARG A 318 -25.27 2.30 3.66
C ARG A 318 -24.86 3.28 4.76
N ILE A 319 -24.58 4.53 4.40
CA ILE A 319 -24.04 5.54 5.32
C ILE A 319 -25.09 6.43 5.99
N GLY A 320 -26.38 6.18 5.77
CA GLY A 320 -27.45 7.13 6.11
C GLY A 320 -27.61 7.48 7.58
N ASP A 321 -27.12 6.68 8.52
CA ASP A 321 -27.12 6.98 9.95
C ASP A 321 -25.78 7.58 10.46
N CYS A 322 -24.78 7.75 9.59
CA CYS A 322 -23.52 8.36 9.95
C CYS A 322 -23.64 9.88 10.10
N SER A 323 -22.95 10.43 11.07
CA SER A 323 -22.77 11.89 11.22
C SER A 323 -21.44 12.37 10.64
N ALA A 324 -20.53 11.45 10.36
CA ALA A 324 -19.25 11.74 9.73
C ALA A 324 -18.71 10.54 8.94
N LEU A 325 -17.90 10.82 7.93
CA LEU A 325 -17.26 9.81 7.10
C LEU A 325 -15.76 10.06 6.99
N VAL A 326 -14.99 8.98 7.09
CA VAL A 326 -13.61 8.93 6.65
C VAL A 326 -13.62 8.51 5.17
N CYS A 327 -13.20 9.41 4.30
CA CYS A 327 -13.06 9.14 2.87
C CYS A 327 -11.66 8.58 2.59
N TYR A 328 -11.58 7.63 1.65
CA TYR A 328 -10.32 7.04 1.23
C TYR A 328 -9.27 8.13 0.94
N ASN A 329 -9.67 9.16 0.19
CA ASN A 329 -8.84 10.31 -0.13
C ASN A 329 -9.70 11.55 -0.41
N ASP A 330 -9.06 12.68 -0.77
CA ASP A 330 -9.76 13.93 -1.07
C ASP A 330 -10.60 13.84 -2.35
N GLU A 331 -10.23 13.00 -3.32
CA GLU A 331 -11.01 12.80 -4.53
C GLU A 331 -12.39 12.19 -4.21
N VAL A 332 -12.41 11.14 -3.38
CA VAL A 332 -13.67 10.56 -2.87
C VAL A 332 -14.48 11.59 -2.09
N ALA A 333 -13.82 12.36 -1.23
CA ALA A 333 -14.49 13.38 -0.43
C ALA A 333 -15.06 14.51 -1.31
N TYR A 334 -14.34 14.94 -2.33
CA TYR A 334 -14.76 15.96 -3.30
C TYR A 334 -15.99 15.50 -4.10
N ILE A 335 -15.94 14.31 -4.69
CA ILE A 335 -17.08 13.75 -5.45
C ILE A 335 -18.30 13.63 -4.54
N LEU A 336 -18.12 13.08 -3.33
CA LEU A 336 -19.20 12.92 -2.37
C LEU A 336 -19.80 14.28 -1.93
N SER A 337 -18.96 15.31 -1.75
CA SER A 337 -19.44 16.65 -1.40
C SER A 337 -20.36 17.23 -2.48
N GLY A 338 -20.02 17.03 -3.75
CA GLY A 338 -20.86 17.41 -4.89
C GLY A 338 -22.20 16.66 -4.93
N ILE A 339 -22.19 15.37 -4.63
CA ILE A 339 -23.41 14.57 -4.52
C ILE A 339 -24.26 15.05 -3.35
N CYS A 340 -23.67 15.29 -2.17
CA CYS A 340 -24.37 15.83 -1.00
C CYS A 340 -25.07 17.16 -1.32
N LYS A 341 -24.38 18.08 -2.00
CA LYS A 341 -24.94 19.37 -2.43
C LYS A 341 -26.19 19.17 -3.30
N ARG A 342 -26.15 18.31 -4.32
CA ARG A 342 -27.31 18.02 -5.19
C ARG A 342 -28.47 17.39 -4.44
N ARG A 343 -28.20 16.66 -3.38
CA ARG A 343 -29.21 16.02 -2.50
C ARG A 343 -29.69 16.93 -1.37
N GLY A 344 -29.17 18.15 -1.26
CA GLY A 344 -29.52 19.07 -0.18
C GLY A 344 -29.00 18.69 1.21
N ILE A 345 -27.97 17.83 1.25
CA ILE A 345 -27.29 17.42 2.50
C ILE A 345 -26.21 18.45 2.81
N ARG A 346 -26.33 19.14 3.95
CA ARG A 346 -25.38 20.17 4.35
C ARG A 346 -24.13 19.57 5.00
N ILE A 347 -22.97 19.96 4.50
CA ILE A 347 -21.66 19.69 5.07
C ILE A 347 -21.17 20.98 5.75
N PRO A 348 -20.72 20.96 7.02
CA PRO A 348 -20.60 19.79 7.91
C PRO A 348 -21.87 19.49 8.75
N ASP A 349 -22.92 20.30 8.71
CA ASP A 349 -24.04 20.32 9.66
C ASP A 349 -24.76 18.95 9.79
N GLN A 350 -25.00 18.28 8.68
CA GLN A 350 -25.70 16.99 8.62
C GLN A 350 -24.75 15.82 8.43
N LEU A 351 -23.65 16.04 7.70
CA LEU A 351 -22.63 15.04 7.44
C LEU A 351 -21.26 15.70 7.36
N SER A 352 -20.34 15.34 8.23
CA SER A 352 -18.95 15.78 8.16
C SER A 352 -18.12 14.84 7.33
N LEU A 353 -17.19 15.38 6.51
CA LEU A 353 -16.26 14.61 5.70
C LEU A 353 -14.83 14.91 6.14
N ILE A 354 -14.01 13.85 6.20
CA ILE A 354 -12.57 13.96 6.31
C ILE A 354 -11.92 13.19 5.19
N GLY A 355 -11.09 13.88 4.40
CA GLY A 355 -10.25 13.31 3.35
C GLY A 355 -8.83 13.03 3.83
N ILE A 356 -8.04 12.55 2.92
CA ILE A 356 -6.60 12.31 3.07
C ILE A 356 -5.96 12.84 1.81
N ASP A 357 -4.75 13.36 1.91
CA ASP A 357 -3.80 13.85 0.91
C ASP A 357 -3.58 15.37 0.97
N ASN A 358 -4.48 16.16 1.58
CA ASN A 358 -4.44 17.62 1.63
C ASN A 358 -4.17 18.24 0.25
N SER A 359 -4.86 17.73 -0.74
CA SER A 359 -4.75 18.15 -2.13
C SER A 359 -5.55 19.41 -2.42
N GLU A 360 -5.38 19.98 -3.62
CA GLU A 360 -6.18 21.12 -4.09
C GLU A 360 -7.68 20.81 -4.10
N LEU A 361 -8.08 19.55 -4.30
CA LEU A 361 -9.50 19.14 -4.28
C LEU A 361 -10.18 19.42 -2.94
N SER A 362 -9.43 19.38 -1.84
CA SER A 362 -9.99 19.71 -0.51
C SER A 362 -10.43 21.18 -0.39
N THR A 363 -9.87 22.07 -1.21
CA THR A 363 -10.18 23.49 -1.25
C THR A 363 -11.06 23.91 -2.43
N LEU A 364 -11.10 23.11 -3.50
CA LEU A 364 -11.92 23.36 -4.71
C LEU A 364 -13.39 22.97 -4.51
N ALA A 365 -13.70 22.18 -3.49
CA ALA A 365 -15.08 21.86 -3.15
C ALA A 365 -15.85 23.11 -2.71
N ASP A 366 -17.16 23.12 -2.90
CA ASP A 366 -18.03 24.22 -2.44
C ASP A 366 -17.95 24.48 -0.92
N VAL A 367 -17.59 23.47 -0.17
CA VAL A 367 -17.28 23.51 1.27
C VAL A 367 -15.87 22.96 1.46
N GLN A 368 -15.03 23.71 2.15
CA GLN A 368 -13.68 23.26 2.46
C GLN A 368 -13.70 21.94 3.22
N ILE A 369 -13.05 20.92 2.67
CA ILE A 369 -12.98 19.57 3.22
C ILE A 369 -11.79 19.49 4.18
N THR A 370 -12.03 19.02 5.41
CA THR A 370 -10.93 18.66 6.31
C THR A 370 -10.14 17.50 5.71
N SER A 371 -8.83 17.65 5.58
CA SER A 371 -7.96 16.63 5.00
C SER A 371 -6.69 16.42 5.82
N LEU A 372 -6.20 15.20 5.88
CA LEU A 372 -4.91 14.85 6.47
C LEU A 372 -3.81 14.96 5.40
N PRO A 373 -2.63 15.51 5.76
CA PRO A 373 -1.57 15.75 4.78
C PRO A 373 -0.95 14.43 4.28
N TYR A 374 -0.51 14.47 3.03
CA TYR A 374 0.27 13.44 2.37
C TYR A 374 1.63 14.03 1.94
N PRO A 375 2.76 13.38 2.22
CA PRO A 375 4.10 13.94 2.01
C PRO A 375 4.56 13.81 0.55
N MET A 376 3.84 14.42 -0.40
CA MET A 376 4.05 14.26 -1.85
C MET A 376 5.48 14.54 -2.29
N GLU A 377 6.03 15.69 -1.87
CA GLU A 377 7.36 16.14 -2.24
C GLU A 377 8.46 15.27 -1.60
N GLU A 378 8.32 15.03 -0.29
CA GLU A 378 9.28 14.22 0.45
C GLU A 378 9.28 12.77 -0.03
N LEU A 379 8.12 12.23 -0.37
CA LEU A 379 7.99 10.86 -0.88
C LEU A 379 8.68 10.72 -2.24
N GLY A 380 8.43 11.63 -3.18
CA GLY A 380 9.07 11.63 -4.49
C GLY A 380 10.58 11.77 -4.37
N ARG A 381 11.06 12.72 -3.57
CA ARG A 381 12.49 12.93 -3.30
C ARG A 381 13.13 11.69 -2.69
N LYS A 382 12.49 11.10 -1.68
CA LYS A 382 12.99 9.92 -0.98
C LYS A 382 13.07 8.69 -1.89
N ALA A 383 12.05 8.47 -2.72
CA ALA A 383 12.06 7.37 -3.68
C ALA A 383 13.22 7.51 -4.67
N ALA A 384 13.44 8.70 -5.23
CA ALA A 384 14.55 8.96 -6.15
C ALA A 384 15.92 8.84 -5.50
N GLU A 385 16.09 9.37 -4.29
CA GLU A 385 17.36 9.22 -3.55
C GLU A 385 17.69 7.77 -3.23
N ASN A 386 16.65 7.00 -2.82
CA ASN A 386 16.85 5.62 -2.41
C ASN A 386 17.17 4.73 -3.61
N ILE A 387 16.50 4.88 -4.77
CA ILE A 387 16.86 4.10 -5.96
C ILE A 387 18.29 4.38 -6.42
N VAL A 388 18.74 5.64 -6.38
CA VAL A 388 20.15 6.00 -6.74
C VAL A 388 21.13 5.34 -5.77
N LYS A 389 20.82 5.32 -4.47
CA LYS A 389 21.64 4.62 -3.47
C LYS A 389 21.67 3.12 -3.71
N MET A 390 20.53 2.51 -4.04
CA MET A 390 20.42 1.07 -4.37
C MET A 390 21.23 0.71 -5.61
N ILE A 391 21.25 1.57 -6.65
CA ILE A 391 22.09 1.38 -7.84
C ILE A 391 23.60 1.43 -7.47
N GLY A 392 23.97 2.30 -6.55
CA GLY A 392 25.35 2.44 -6.07
C GLY A 392 25.76 1.38 -5.05
N ASN A 393 24.84 0.89 -4.27
CA ASN A 393 25.03 -0.08 -3.20
C ASN A 393 23.84 -1.06 -3.13
N PRO A 394 23.97 -2.28 -3.69
CA PRO A 394 22.92 -3.29 -3.68
C PRO A 394 22.44 -3.73 -2.28
N CYS A 395 23.22 -3.42 -1.24
CA CYS A 395 22.90 -3.75 0.15
C CYS A 395 22.17 -2.61 0.88
N PHE A 396 21.92 -1.48 0.20
CA PHE A 396 21.22 -0.35 0.82
C PHE A 396 19.74 -0.72 1.07
N ASP A 397 19.31 -0.56 2.31
CA ASP A 397 17.87 -0.68 2.64
C ASP A 397 17.14 0.56 2.12
N GLY A 398 16.37 0.36 1.06
CA GLY A 398 15.56 1.41 0.44
C GLY A 398 14.25 1.71 1.15
N ASN A 399 13.90 0.99 2.24
CA ASN A 399 12.63 1.18 2.94
C ASN A 399 12.56 2.54 3.63
N HIS A 400 11.39 3.17 3.52
CA HIS A 400 11.05 4.37 4.30
C HIS A 400 9.54 4.50 4.46
N LEU A 401 9.10 4.77 5.69
CA LEU A 401 7.70 5.01 6.01
C LEU A 401 7.59 6.40 6.63
N PHE A 402 6.77 7.27 6.04
CA PHE A 402 6.46 8.59 6.57
C PHE A 402 5.35 8.50 7.63
N ASP A 403 5.48 9.30 8.68
CA ASP A 403 4.53 9.40 9.81
C ASP A 403 3.26 10.22 9.50
#